data_493389238f93bfffb5f1ca15cbdd9134
#
_entry.id   493389238f93bfffb5f1ca15cbdd9134
#
_cell.length_a   1.000
_cell.length_b   1.000
_cell.length_c   1.000
_cell.angle_alpha   90.00
_cell.angle_beta   90.00
_cell.angle_gamma   90.00
#
_symmetry.space_group_name_H-M   'P 1'
#
loop_
_entity.id
_entity.type
_entity.pdbx_description
1 polymer ?
#
loop_
_entity_poly.entity_id
_entity_poly.type
_entity_poly.pdbx_seq_one_letter_code
_entity_poly.pdbx_strand_id
1 'polypeptide(L)'
;MNFEMIVAANARLSGKKRVTPLLNSPFIDEIVGRPTYLKAECLQHSGSFKFRGAFSAISALASEEREKGIVAYSSGNHAQGIAMAATMHNIPSTVIMPEDAPKIKIDNTRKLGAKVLLYDRYNESREVIGENLQKKFGSVLITVSYTHLTLPTTVF
;
A
#
# COMPACT_ATOMS: atom_id res chain seq x y z
N MET A 1 -2.95 -17.84 -0.01
CA MET A 1 -3.81 -16.97 0.86
C MET A 1 -5.01 -17.79 1.26
N ASN A 2 -5.32 -17.87 2.55
CA ASN A 2 -6.50 -18.54 3.08
C ASN A 2 -7.41 -17.53 3.81
N PHE A 3 -8.61 -17.97 4.18
CA PHE A 3 -9.59 -17.10 4.83
C PHE A 3 -9.12 -16.59 6.20
N GLU A 4 -8.38 -17.38 6.95
CA GLU A 4 -7.84 -17.01 8.26
C GLU A 4 -6.87 -15.82 8.17
N MET A 5 -6.03 -15.78 7.13
CA MET A 5 -5.14 -14.64 6.86
C MET A 5 -5.93 -13.35 6.59
N ILE A 6 -7.07 -13.45 5.91
CA ILE A 6 -7.96 -12.30 5.65
C ILE A 6 -8.60 -11.82 6.95
N VAL A 7 -9.08 -12.74 7.80
CA VAL A 7 -9.64 -12.42 9.12
C VAL A 7 -8.61 -11.72 10.00
N ALA A 8 -7.39 -12.26 10.06
CA ALA A 8 -6.29 -11.66 10.82
C ALA A 8 -5.92 -10.25 10.29
N ALA A 9 -5.86 -10.07 8.96
CA ALA A 9 -5.63 -8.76 8.37
C ALA A 9 -6.75 -7.76 8.70
N ASN A 10 -8.02 -8.21 8.67
CA ASN A 10 -9.16 -7.39 9.04
C ASN A 10 -9.13 -6.97 10.52
N ALA A 11 -8.69 -7.86 11.41
CA ALA A 11 -8.50 -7.55 12.84
C ALA A 11 -7.45 -6.45 13.03
N ARG A 12 -6.27 -6.55 12.37
CA ARG A 12 -5.23 -5.50 12.41
C ARG A 12 -5.71 -4.15 11.91
N LEU A 13 -6.67 -4.12 10.99
CA LEU A 13 -7.27 -2.91 10.41
C LEU A 13 -8.41 -2.32 11.24
N SER A 14 -8.83 -2.98 12.31
CA SER A 14 -9.95 -2.51 13.15
C SER A 14 -9.66 -1.14 13.74
N GLY A 15 -10.60 -0.20 13.60
CA GLY A 15 -10.44 1.18 14.05
C GLY A 15 -9.41 2.03 13.29
N LYS A 16 -8.71 1.45 12.31
CA LYS A 16 -7.65 2.14 11.53
C LYS A 16 -8.05 2.38 10.08
N LYS A 17 -8.84 1.49 9.49
CA LYS A 17 -9.37 1.66 8.13
C LYS A 17 -10.60 2.56 8.15
N ARG A 18 -10.85 3.28 7.06
CA ARG A 18 -12.18 3.87 6.80
C ARG A 18 -13.15 2.78 6.41
N VAL A 19 -14.37 2.85 6.91
CA VAL A 19 -15.47 2.01 6.44
C VAL A 19 -15.98 2.63 5.15
N THR A 20 -15.54 2.10 4.03
CA THR A 20 -15.94 2.58 2.70
C THR A 20 -17.29 1.99 2.32
N PRO A 21 -18.16 2.73 1.62
CA PRO A 21 -19.47 2.24 1.22
C PRO A 21 -19.38 1.12 0.18
N LEU A 22 -20.39 0.26 0.19
CA LEU A 22 -20.68 -0.68 -0.86
C LEU A 22 -21.86 -0.13 -1.64
N LEU A 23 -21.64 0.22 -2.91
CA LEU A 23 -22.60 0.87 -3.78
C LEU A 23 -23.18 -0.16 -4.76
N ASN A 24 -24.46 0.01 -5.10
CA ASN A 24 -25.15 -0.73 -6.14
C ASN A 24 -25.87 0.26 -7.06
N SER A 25 -26.05 -0.09 -8.32
CA SER A 25 -26.76 0.73 -9.28
C SER A 25 -27.55 -0.18 -10.22
N PRO A 26 -28.89 0.02 -10.33
CA PRO A 26 -29.73 -0.72 -11.27
C PRO A 26 -29.25 -0.63 -12.72
N PHE A 27 -28.70 0.50 -13.13
CA PHE A 27 -28.14 0.69 -14.47
C PHE A 27 -26.90 -0.19 -14.72
N ILE A 28 -26.04 -0.36 -13.70
CA ILE A 28 -24.89 -1.25 -13.80
C ILE A 28 -25.36 -2.71 -13.80
N ASP A 29 -26.35 -3.04 -12.99
CA ASP A 29 -26.93 -4.38 -12.93
C ASP A 29 -27.51 -4.80 -14.29
N GLU A 30 -28.20 -3.88 -14.98
CA GLU A 30 -28.73 -4.11 -16.32
C GLU A 30 -27.63 -4.37 -17.35
N ILE A 31 -26.56 -3.56 -17.34
CA ILE A 31 -25.41 -3.72 -18.25
C ILE A 31 -24.69 -5.05 -18.01
N VAL A 32 -24.52 -5.45 -16.75
CA VAL A 32 -23.78 -6.65 -16.34
C VAL A 32 -24.65 -7.91 -16.39
N GLY A 33 -25.98 -7.75 -16.36
CA GLY A 33 -26.95 -8.85 -16.34
C GLY A 33 -27.11 -9.52 -14.96
N ARG A 34 -26.63 -8.91 -13.88
CA ARG A 34 -26.71 -9.42 -12.50
C ARG A 34 -26.48 -8.32 -11.46
N PRO A 35 -26.92 -8.51 -10.19
CA PRO A 35 -26.58 -7.58 -9.10
C PRO A 35 -25.08 -7.36 -8.98
N THR A 36 -24.65 -6.10 -9.06
CA THR A 36 -23.25 -5.70 -9.05
C THR A 36 -23.00 -4.70 -7.94
N TYR A 37 -21.98 -4.95 -7.11
CA TYR A 37 -21.62 -4.11 -5.98
C TYR A 37 -20.22 -3.53 -6.16
N LEU A 38 -20.11 -2.23 -5.97
CA LEU A 38 -18.86 -1.47 -6.06
C LEU A 38 -18.39 -1.08 -4.66
N LYS A 39 -17.27 -1.62 -4.22
CA LYS A 39 -16.59 -1.19 -2.98
C LYS A 39 -15.79 0.06 -3.25
N ALA A 40 -16.24 1.22 -2.74
CA ALA A 40 -15.68 2.53 -3.04
C ALA A 40 -14.33 2.79 -2.32
N GLU A 41 -13.29 2.03 -2.64
CA GLU A 41 -11.96 2.14 -2.04
C GLU A 41 -11.18 3.40 -2.46
N CYS A 42 -11.67 4.18 -3.40
CA CYS A 42 -11.19 5.55 -3.65
C CYS A 42 -11.41 6.48 -2.43
N LEU A 43 -12.34 6.13 -1.53
CA LEU A 43 -12.59 6.85 -0.29
C LEU A 43 -11.74 6.36 0.90
N GLN A 44 -10.93 5.32 0.71
CA GLN A 44 -10.01 4.81 1.74
C GLN A 44 -8.85 5.80 1.97
N HIS A 45 -8.13 5.65 3.08
CA HIS A 45 -6.88 6.38 3.31
C HIS A 45 -5.95 6.26 2.10
N SER A 46 -5.20 7.30 1.80
CA SER A 46 -4.37 7.44 0.59
C SER A 46 -5.13 7.29 -0.75
N GLY A 47 -6.47 7.33 -0.76
CA GLY A 47 -7.30 7.31 -1.96
C GLY A 47 -7.35 5.97 -2.69
N SER A 48 -7.00 4.85 -2.03
CA SER A 48 -7.02 3.53 -2.66
C SER A 48 -7.02 2.38 -1.65
N PHE A 49 -7.44 1.18 -2.11
CA PHE A 49 -7.39 -0.05 -1.33
C PHE A 49 -5.99 -0.45 -0.85
N LYS A 50 -4.93 0.10 -1.45
CA LYS A 50 -3.54 -0.26 -1.11
C LYS A 50 -3.16 0.06 0.33
N PHE A 51 -3.81 1.03 0.95
CA PHE A 51 -3.66 1.31 2.38
C PHE A 51 -3.92 0.08 3.24
N ARG A 52 -4.94 -0.72 2.93
CA ARG A 52 -5.31 -1.91 3.71
C ARG A 52 -4.16 -2.92 3.80
N GLY A 53 -3.59 -3.26 2.64
CA GLY A 53 -2.47 -4.19 2.57
C GLY A 53 -1.20 -3.64 3.21
N ALA A 54 -0.89 -2.39 2.95
CA ALA A 54 0.26 -1.72 3.53
C ALA A 54 0.16 -1.68 5.07
N PHE A 55 -0.97 -1.22 5.62
CA PHE A 55 -1.18 -1.15 7.06
C PHE A 55 -1.13 -2.54 7.71
N SER A 56 -1.81 -3.52 7.12
CA SER A 56 -1.80 -4.89 7.65
C SER A 56 -0.41 -5.52 7.64
N ALA A 57 0.37 -5.32 6.57
CA ALA A 57 1.73 -5.84 6.46
C ALA A 57 2.65 -5.20 7.53
N ILE A 58 2.61 -3.88 7.66
CA ILE A 58 3.40 -3.14 8.66
C ILE A 58 3.01 -3.53 10.09
N SER A 59 1.71 -3.70 10.36
CA SER A 59 1.22 -4.14 11.67
C SER A 59 1.70 -5.54 12.06
N ALA A 60 2.01 -6.39 11.09
CA ALA A 60 2.47 -7.74 11.32
C ALA A 60 3.98 -7.86 11.59
N LEU A 61 4.75 -6.79 11.38
CA LEU A 61 6.19 -6.77 11.65
C LEU A 61 6.48 -6.82 13.15
N ALA A 62 7.56 -7.48 13.53
CA ALA A 62 8.08 -7.43 14.88
C ALA A 62 8.57 -6.00 15.25
N SER A 63 8.65 -5.69 16.54
CA SER A 63 9.06 -4.36 17.01
C SER A 63 10.45 -3.97 16.49
N GLU A 64 11.39 -4.90 16.54
CA GLU A 64 12.78 -4.72 16.09
C GLU A 64 12.87 -4.45 14.57
N GLU A 65 11.94 -5.03 13.79
CA GLU A 65 11.84 -4.79 12.35
C GLU A 65 11.28 -3.39 12.06
N ARG A 66 10.30 -2.94 12.85
CA ARG A 66 9.68 -1.61 12.70
C ARG A 66 10.70 -0.49 12.97
N GLU A 67 11.52 -0.63 13.99
CA GLU A 67 12.55 0.35 14.36
C GLU A 67 13.56 0.59 13.24
N LYS A 68 13.85 -0.43 12.42
CA LYS A 68 14.76 -0.34 11.27
C LYS A 68 14.17 0.40 10.08
N GLY A 69 12.86 0.67 10.12
CA GLY A 69 12.14 1.37 9.05
C GLY A 69 11.78 0.48 7.87
N ILE A 70 11.11 1.09 6.91
CA ILE A 70 10.51 0.41 5.76
C ILE A 70 11.07 0.97 4.46
N VAL A 71 11.35 0.07 3.51
CA VAL A 71 11.67 0.40 2.13
C VAL A 71 10.59 -0.19 1.23
N ALA A 72 10.18 0.56 0.22
CA ALA A 72 9.31 0.08 -0.85
C ALA A 72 9.71 0.69 -2.18
N TYR A 73 9.41 0.02 -3.28
CA TYR A 73 9.53 0.61 -4.61
C TYR A 73 8.18 0.57 -5.33
N SER A 74 7.68 1.75 -5.69
CA SER A 74 6.41 1.92 -6.41
C SER A 74 6.23 3.37 -6.85
N SER A 75 5.67 3.57 -8.03
CA SER A 75 5.33 4.90 -8.56
C SER A 75 3.86 5.29 -8.38
N GLY A 76 3.06 4.51 -7.65
CA GLY A 76 1.61 4.69 -7.63
C GLY A 76 0.97 4.55 -6.25
N ASN A 77 -0.23 3.96 -6.24
CA ASN A 77 -1.06 3.83 -5.04
C ASN A 77 -0.40 3.03 -3.91
N HIS A 78 0.48 2.07 -4.24
CA HIS A 78 1.21 1.32 -3.22
C HIS A 78 2.20 2.22 -2.46
N ALA A 79 2.92 3.11 -3.17
CA ALA A 79 3.80 4.10 -2.57
C ALA A 79 3.08 4.94 -1.51
N GLN A 80 1.93 5.50 -1.88
CA GLN A 80 1.11 6.31 -0.97
C GLN A 80 0.51 5.49 0.17
N GLY A 81 0.12 4.24 -0.09
CA GLY A 81 -0.37 3.32 0.94
C GLY A 81 0.70 3.01 1.99
N ILE A 82 1.94 2.72 1.58
CA ILE A 82 3.08 2.49 2.47
C ILE A 82 3.40 3.75 3.27
N ALA A 83 3.53 4.92 2.61
CA ALA A 83 3.82 6.18 3.28
C ALA A 83 2.81 6.49 4.39
N MET A 84 1.52 6.41 4.09
CA MET A 84 0.45 6.66 5.06
C MET A 84 0.46 5.64 6.20
N ALA A 85 0.59 4.35 5.89
CA ALA A 85 0.57 3.30 6.89
C ALA A 85 1.79 3.38 7.83
N ALA A 86 2.99 3.63 7.28
CA ALA A 86 4.20 3.81 8.07
C ALA A 86 4.09 5.02 9.00
N THR A 87 3.58 6.15 8.51
CA THR A 87 3.33 7.34 9.32
C THR A 87 2.36 7.08 10.47
N MET A 88 1.28 6.33 10.22
CA MET A 88 0.33 5.94 11.28
C MET A 88 0.93 5.01 12.33
N HIS A 89 2.01 4.32 12.01
CA HIS A 89 2.77 3.48 12.95
C HIS A 89 3.98 4.21 13.56
N ASN A 90 4.22 5.48 13.21
CA ASN A 90 5.42 6.24 13.59
C ASN A 90 6.74 5.57 13.14
N ILE A 91 6.72 4.92 11.97
CA ILE A 91 7.87 4.20 11.40
C ILE A 91 8.45 5.01 10.24
N PRO A 92 9.78 5.22 10.19
CA PRO A 92 10.40 5.86 9.04
C PRO A 92 10.23 5.00 7.78
N SER A 93 9.89 5.62 6.65
CA SER A 93 9.75 4.92 5.39
C SER A 93 10.49 5.62 4.25
N THR A 94 11.12 4.82 3.39
CA THR A 94 11.74 5.28 2.15
C THR A 94 11.07 4.61 0.97
N VAL A 95 10.56 5.41 0.04
CA VAL A 95 9.92 4.91 -1.19
C VAL A 95 10.78 5.25 -2.39
N ILE A 96 11.21 4.23 -3.11
CA ILE A 96 11.99 4.34 -4.33
C ILE A 96 11.01 4.53 -5.50
N MET A 97 11.12 5.65 -6.21
CA MET A 97 10.23 6.03 -7.30
C MET A 97 11.05 6.42 -8.52
N PRO A 98 10.61 6.07 -9.73
CA PRO A 98 11.32 6.54 -10.92
C PRO A 98 11.16 8.08 -11.08
N GLU A 99 12.18 8.74 -11.62
CA GLU A 99 12.21 10.20 -11.80
C GLU A 99 11.08 10.68 -12.71
N ASP A 100 10.70 9.87 -13.70
CA ASP A 100 9.60 10.14 -14.63
C ASP A 100 8.21 9.79 -14.10
N ALA A 101 8.09 9.42 -12.81
CA ALA A 101 6.78 9.24 -12.19
C ALA A 101 6.01 10.58 -12.16
N PRO A 102 4.66 10.53 -12.28
CA PRO A 102 3.87 11.76 -12.21
C PRO A 102 4.20 12.57 -10.95
N LYS A 103 4.54 13.84 -11.12
CA LYS A 103 4.96 14.73 -10.03
C LYS A 103 3.99 14.72 -8.86
N ILE A 104 2.68 14.69 -9.15
CA ILE A 104 1.64 14.63 -8.09
C ILE A 104 1.77 13.37 -7.21
N LYS A 105 2.21 12.22 -7.78
CA LYS A 105 2.41 10.98 -7.01
C LYS A 105 3.63 11.08 -6.10
N ILE A 106 4.71 11.68 -6.61
CA ILE A 106 5.94 11.93 -5.85
C ILE A 106 5.62 12.87 -4.68
N ASP A 107 4.98 14.00 -4.97
CA ASP A 107 4.66 15.02 -3.96
C ASP A 107 3.67 14.49 -2.90
N ASN A 108 2.66 13.73 -3.31
CA ASN A 108 1.72 13.11 -2.38
C ASN A 108 2.41 12.08 -1.48
N THR A 109 3.33 11.27 -2.02
CA THR A 109 4.08 10.29 -1.23
C THR A 109 4.94 10.99 -0.16
N ARG A 110 5.60 12.10 -0.51
CA ARG A 110 6.33 12.94 0.46
C ARG A 110 5.42 13.56 1.51
N LYS A 111 4.28 14.14 1.10
CA LYS A 111 3.29 14.72 2.02
C LYS A 111 2.71 13.71 2.99
N LEU A 112 2.64 12.45 2.60
CA LEU A 112 2.21 11.35 3.46
C LEU A 112 3.30 10.83 4.40
N GLY A 113 4.47 11.49 4.46
CA GLY A 113 5.53 11.28 5.44
C GLY A 113 6.67 10.37 5.00
N ALA A 114 6.68 9.85 3.77
CA ALA A 114 7.80 9.04 3.29
C ALA A 114 8.93 9.89 2.71
N LYS A 115 10.17 9.46 2.93
CA LYS A 115 11.32 9.90 2.14
C LYS A 115 11.20 9.28 0.75
N VAL A 116 11.27 10.10 -0.30
CA VAL A 116 11.26 9.62 -1.69
C VAL A 116 12.68 9.66 -2.24
N LEU A 117 13.17 8.51 -2.67
CA LEU A 117 14.40 8.33 -3.41
C LEU A 117 14.05 8.14 -4.89
N LEU A 118 14.51 9.06 -5.73
CA LEU A 118 14.30 9.00 -7.18
C LEU A 118 15.41 8.18 -7.84
N TYR A 119 15.07 7.45 -8.91
CA TYR A 119 16.02 6.66 -9.70
C TYR A 119 15.69 6.75 -11.20
N ASP A 120 16.70 6.61 -12.03
CA ASP A 120 16.55 6.50 -13.48
C ASP A 120 16.22 5.04 -13.87
N ARG A 121 14.97 4.79 -14.28
CA ARG A 121 14.49 3.43 -14.64
C ARG A 121 15.19 2.80 -15.84
N TYR A 122 15.89 3.59 -16.64
CA TYR A 122 16.60 3.11 -17.82
C TYR A 122 18.02 2.65 -17.50
N ASN A 123 18.64 3.25 -16.48
CA ASN A 123 20.04 3.01 -16.12
C ASN A 123 20.22 2.37 -14.73
N GLU A 124 19.19 2.35 -13.89
CA GLU A 124 19.26 1.88 -12.52
C GLU A 124 18.19 0.81 -12.23
N SER A 125 18.52 -0.16 -11.36
CA SER A 125 17.56 -1.15 -10.87
C SER A 125 17.03 -0.76 -9.50
N ARG A 126 15.72 -0.57 -9.38
CA ARG A 126 15.04 -0.31 -8.10
C ARG A 126 15.21 -1.46 -7.11
N GLU A 127 15.35 -2.68 -7.62
CA GLU A 127 15.58 -3.88 -6.82
C GLU A 127 16.96 -3.78 -6.13
N VAL A 128 17.99 -3.46 -6.88
CA VAL A 128 19.36 -3.27 -6.37
C VAL A 128 19.42 -2.12 -5.36
N ILE A 129 18.76 -1.00 -5.67
CA ILE A 129 18.67 0.14 -4.74
C ILE A 129 17.98 -0.28 -3.44
N GLY A 130 16.86 -1.01 -3.53
CA GLY A 130 16.13 -1.54 -2.39
C GLY A 130 16.97 -2.48 -1.53
N GLU A 131 17.66 -3.43 -2.14
CA GLU A 131 18.57 -4.35 -1.45
C GLU A 131 19.73 -3.62 -0.73
N ASN A 132 20.31 -2.61 -1.38
CA ASN A 132 21.37 -1.81 -0.79
C ASN A 132 20.88 -1.04 0.45
N LEU A 133 19.66 -0.50 0.41
CA LEU A 133 19.05 0.15 1.57
C LEU A 133 18.76 -0.84 2.70
N GLN A 134 18.28 -2.05 2.36
CA GLN A 134 18.10 -3.12 3.35
C GLN A 134 19.42 -3.52 4.02
N LYS A 135 20.48 -3.74 3.23
CA LYS A 135 21.82 -4.11 3.75
C LYS A 135 22.38 -3.01 4.63
N LYS A 136 22.21 -1.73 4.23
CA LYS A 136 22.80 -0.58 4.92
C LYS A 136 22.09 -0.24 6.23
N PHE A 137 20.76 -0.31 6.26
CA PHE A 137 19.94 0.16 7.38
C PHE A 137 19.18 -0.96 8.10
N GLY A 138 19.21 -2.19 7.57
CA GLY A 138 18.39 -3.30 8.06
C GLY A 138 16.88 -3.14 7.80
N SER A 139 16.48 -2.17 6.98
CA SER A 139 15.07 -1.84 6.74
C SER A 139 14.30 -2.99 6.09
N VAL A 140 13.01 -3.10 6.40
CA VAL A 140 12.16 -4.15 5.82
C VAL A 140 11.64 -3.72 4.46
N LEU A 141 11.88 -4.52 3.43
CA LEU A 141 11.32 -4.29 2.10
C LEU A 141 9.89 -4.81 2.01
N ILE A 142 8.95 -3.91 1.74
CA ILE A 142 7.53 -4.27 1.51
C ILE A 142 7.20 -4.08 0.04
N THR A 143 7.12 -5.19 -0.69
CA THR A 143 6.74 -5.19 -2.11
C THR A 143 5.23 -5.22 -2.30
N VAL A 144 4.75 -4.92 -3.51
CA VAL A 144 3.33 -5.01 -3.86
C VAL A 144 2.79 -6.41 -3.61
N SER A 145 3.56 -7.45 -3.93
CA SER A 145 3.19 -8.86 -3.72
C SER A 145 2.97 -9.19 -2.25
N TYR A 146 3.74 -8.59 -1.35
CA TYR A 146 3.62 -8.79 0.09
C TYR A 146 2.31 -8.22 0.66
N THR A 147 1.73 -7.21 0.00
CA THR A 147 0.50 -6.55 0.43
C THR A 147 -0.78 -7.17 -0.16
N HIS A 148 -0.67 -8.21 -0.98
CA HIS A 148 -1.83 -8.96 -1.50
C HIS A 148 -2.55 -9.83 -0.47
N LEU A 149 -2.17 -9.75 0.80
CA LEU A 149 -2.89 -10.35 1.94
C LEU A 149 -4.20 -9.62 2.27
N THR A 150 -4.56 -8.60 1.52
CA THR A 150 -5.84 -7.93 1.64
C THR A 150 -6.85 -8.49 0.67
N LEU A 151 -8.12 -8.45 1.08
CA LEU A 151 -9.29 -8.91 0.34
C LEU A 151 -9.09 -8.84 -1.18
N PRO A 152 -9.38 -9.92 -1.92
CA PRO A 152 -9.42 -9.85 -3.37
C PRO A 152 -10.35 -8.70 -3.75
N THR A 153 -9.87 -7.82 -4.60
CA THR A 153 -10.64 -6.70 -5.15
C THR A 153 -11.71 -7.17 -6.15
N THR A 154 -11.72 -8.44 -6.46
CA THR A 154 -12.76 -9.10 -7.24
C THR A 154 -13.86 -9.56 -6.29
N VAL A 155 -14.89 -8.77 -6.18
CA VAL A 155 -16.17 -9.20 -5.64
C VAL A 155 -16.87 -9.91 -6.80
N PHE A 156 -17.06 -11.21 -6.67
CA PHE A 156 -17.93 -11.96 -7.56
C PHE A 156 -19.38 -11.68 -7.23
#